data_85a9b56da5bfbcdfccb058b0e3d93adf
#
_entry.id   85a9b56da5bfbcdfccb058b0e3d93adf
#
_cell.length_a   1.000
_cell.length_b   1.000
_cell.length_c   1.000
_cell.angle_alpha   90.00
_cell.angle_beta   90.00
_cell.angle_gamma   90.00
#
_symmetry.space_group_name_H-M   'P 1'
#
loop_
_entity.id
_entity.type
_entity.pdbx_description
1 polymer ?
#
loop_
_entity_poly.entity_id
_entity_poly.type
_entity_poly.pdbx_seq_one_letter_code
_entity_poly.pdbx_strand_id
1 'polypeptide(L)'
;DPTGDQISAFYCITMLMSLINVDFAVWAPYGDRIAKRLKLLGRTIGADGLLEPLELFGPPNVKAWRLCWNVFATACRMLKLVDAETLVMYAEMIEQYANDFGQACWALIYQVEARTRLEHTVRVKRRGADEKELAIRNGQVHSFDPASPWQWVFDELVGRGESDWWRKELEYKCFMVKTKVRELGEYIEG
;
A
#
# COMPACT_ATOMS: atom_id res chain seq x y z
N ASP A 1 5.22 18.51 5.21
CA ASP A 1 6.56 18.00 4.90
C ASP A 1 7.07 17.10 6.01
N PRO A 2 7.89 16.07 5.67
CA PRO A 2 8.54 15.25 6.67
C PRO A 2 9.55 16.05 7.49
N THR A 3 9.74 15.68 8.77
CA THR A 3 10.80 16.28 9.60
C THR A 3 12.16 15.67 9.31
N GLY A 4 13.24 16.33 9.77
CA GLY A 4 14.61 15.82 9.68
C GLY A 4 14.74 14.41 10.27
N ASP A 5 14.12 14.14 11.44
CA ASP A 5 14.14 12.81 12.08
C ASP A 5 13.41 11.75 11.26
N GLN A 6 12.28 12.12 10.64
CA GLN A 6 11.57 11.21 9.73
C GLN A 6 12.41 10.87 8.50
N ILE A 7 13.03 11.87 7.89
CA ILE A 7 13.93 11.65 6.74
C ILE A 7 15.12 10.79 7.14
N SER A 8 15.75 11.07 8.28
CA SER A 8 16.90 10.29 8.78
C SER A 8 16.53 8.83 9.05
N ALA A 9 15.41 8.59 9.74
CA ALA A 9 14.93 7.23 10.00
C ALA A 9 14.59 6.49 8.70
N PHE A 10 13.91 7.15 7.77
CA PHE A 10 13.55 6.56 6.48
C PHE A 10 14.78 6.28 5.62
N TYR A 11 15.76 7.20 5.61
CA TYR A 11 17.04 7.01 4.94
C TYR A 11 17.77 5.75 5.44
N CYS A 12 17.86 5.55 6.76
CA CYS A 12 18.48 4.35 7.33
C CYS A 12 17.80 3.07 6.86
N ILE A 13 16.46 3.03 6.82
CA ILE A 13 15.69 1.87 6.38
C ILE A 13 15.92 1.59 4.88
N THR A 14 15.90 2.62 4.05
CA THR A 14 15.98 2.48 2.59
C THR A 14 17.40 2.27 2.08
N MET A 15 18.41 2.82 2.79
CA MET A 15 19.83 2.60 2.44
C MET A 15 20.28 1.16 2.63
N LEU A 16 19.67 0.44 3.56
CA LEU A 16 19.88 -1.00 3.70
C LEU A 16 19.22 -1.80 2.56
N MET A 17 18.55 -1.14 1.63
CA MET A 17 17.82 -1.74 0.49
C MET A 17 16.83 -2.84 0.90
N SER A 18 16.48 -2.89 2.19
CA SER A 18 15.66 -3.97 2.74
C SER A 18 14.17 -3.67 2.61
N LEU A 19 13.77 -2.41 2.82
CA LEU A 19 12.36 -2.05 2.94
C LEU A 19 12.13 -0.60 2.51
N ILE A 20 11.00 -0.35 1.83
CA ILE A 20 10.46 0.99 1.57
C ILE A 20 9.09 1.12 2.22
N ASN A 21 9.08 1.23 3.53
CA ASN A 21 7.83 1.34 4.27
C ASN A 21 7.97 2.18 5.54
N VAL A 22 6.88 2.85 5.88
CA VAL A 22 6.68 3.54 7.15
C VAL A 22 5.28 3.22 7.68
N ASP A 23 5.14 3.15 9.00
CA ASP A 23 3.86 2.94 9.66
C ASP A 23 3.02 4.22 9.64
N PHE A 24 1.96 4.25 8.85
CA PHE A 24 1.06 5.40 8.76
C PHE A 24 0.21 5.63 10.02
N ALA A 25 0.22 4.72 10.99
CA ALA A 25 -0.34 4.99 12.30
C ALA A 25 0.46 6.05 13.06
N VAL A 26 1.74 6.23 12.72
CA VAL A 26 2.66 7.19 13.36
C VAL A 26 3.29 8.17 12.39
N TRP A 27 3.29 7.85 11.10
CA TRP A 27 3.86 8.69 10.03
C TRP A 27 2.80 9.63 9.48
N ALA A 28 2.47 10.64 10.27
CA ALA A 28 1.48 11.66 9.92
C ALA A 28 2.11 13.05 9.84
N PRO A 29 1.42 14.05 9.27
CA PRO A 29 1.83 15.45 9.33
C PRO A 29 2.10 15.88 10.78
N TYR A 30 3.03 16.82 10.98
CA TYR A 30 3.53 17.20 12.32
C TYR A 30 2.42 17.53 13.34
N GLY A 31 1.36 18.21 12.90
CA GLY A 31 0.23 18.58 13.77
C GLY A 31 -0.62 17.39 14.23
N ASP A 32 -0.63 16.30 13.47
CA ASP A 32 -1.49 15.13 13.74
C ASP A 32 -0.76 14.04 14.55
N ARG A 33 0.57 14.17 14.72
CA ARG A 33 1.38 13.19 15.46
C ARG A 33 1.12 13.16 16.96
N ILE A 34 0.51 14.20 17.51
CA ILE A 34 0.11 14.26 18.92
C ILE A 34 -1.15 13.40 19.13
N ALA A 35 -1.85 13.03 18.05
CA ALA A 35 -2.97 12.13 18.13
C ALA A 35 -2.50 10.72 18.52
N LYS A 36 -3.24 10.12 19.46
CA LYS A 36 -3.05 8.71 19.84
C LYS A 36 -3.14 7.83 18.59
N ARG A 37 -2.40 6.72 18.58
CA ARG A 37 -2.49 5.68 17.57
C ARG A 37 -3.95 5.36 17.27
N LEU A 38 -4.42 5.73 16.09
CA LEU A 38 -5.82 5.60 15.71
C LEU A 38 -6.16 4.15 15.43
N LYS A 39 -7.22 3.67 16.08
CA LYS A 39 -7.77 2.34 15.87
C LYS A 39 -8.80 2.41 14.75
N LEU A 40 -8.64 1.53 13.78
CA LEU A 40 -9.52 1.40 12.63
C LEU A 40 -10.29 0.09 12.73
N LEU A 41 -11.61 0.16 12.71
CA LEU A 41 -12.49 -0.99 12.74
C LEU A 41 -13.13 -1.19 11.36
N GLY A 42 -13.20 -2.43 10.92
CA GLY A 42 -13.80 -2.80 9.65
C GLY A 42 -14.19 -4.26 9.63
N ARG A 43 -14.40 -4.79 8.44
CA ARG A 43 -14.77 -6.19 8.21
C ARG A 43 -13.90 -6.79 7.12
N THR A 44 -13.63 -8.08 7.25
CA THR A 44 -12.99 -8.91 6.23
C THR A 44 -13.77 -10.20 6.03
N ILE A 45 -13.34 -11.03 5.09
CA ILE A 45 -13.89 -12.38 4.89
C ILE A 45 -12.91 -13.40 5.46
N GLY A 46 -13.40 -14.20 6.38
CA GLY A 46 -12.66 -15.34 6.95
C GLY A 46 -12.47 -16.48 5.94
N ALA A 47 -11.69 -17.47 6.34
CA ALA A 47 -11.44 -18.66 5.52
C ALA A 47 -12.69 -19.50 5.28
N ASP A 48 -13.69 -19.40 6.16
CA ASP A 48 -15.00 -20.04 6.08
C ASP A 48 -16.01 -19.25 5.21
N GLY A 49 -15.60 -18.09 4.65
CA GLY A 49 -16.45 -17.22 3.84
C GLY A 49 -17.39 -16.33 4.66
N LEU A 50 -17.25 -16.29 5.98
CA LEU A 50 -18.04 -15.43 6.85
C LEU A 50 -17.40 -14.07 7.07
N LEU A 51 -18.21 -13.07 7.44
CA LEU A 51 -17.74 -11.75 7.83
C LEU A 51 -17.06 -11.80 9.20
N GLU A 52 -15.79 -11.42 9.25
CA GLU A 52 -15.03 -11.29 10.47
C GLU A 52 -14.72 -9.83 10.78
N PRO A 53 -14.66 -9.44 12.08
CA PRO A 53 -14.20 -8.12 12.45
C PRO A 53 -12.71 -7.95 12.08
N LEU A 54 -12.37 -6.79 11.55
CA LEU A 54 -11.00 -6.40 11.24
C LEU A 54 -10.63 -5.19 12.10
N GLU A 55 -9.59 -5.32 12.89
CA GLU A 55 -9.08 -4.29 13.76
C GLU A 55 -7.63 -3.97 13.40
N LEU A 56 -7.37 -2.71 13.09
CA LEU A 56 -6.07 -2.22 12.63
C LEU A 56 -5.71 -0.90 13.32
N PHE A 57 -4.44 -0.54 13.25
CA PHE A 57 -4.00 0.81 13.57
C PHE A 57 -3.60 1.52 12.27
N GLY A 58 -4.14 2.72 12.05
CA GLY A 58 -3.84 3.50 10.85
C GLY A 58 -4.84 4.63 10.59
N PRO A 59 -4.71 5.31 9.45
CA PRO A 59 -5.59 6.39 9.07
C PRO A 59 -7.04 5.91 8.92
N PRO A 60 -8.04 6.62 9.52
CA PRO A 60 -9.42 6.15 9.59
C PRO A 60 -10.17 6.20 8.25
N ASN A 61 -9.64 6.87 7.28
CA ASN A 61 -10.24 7.03 5.93
C ASN A 61 -9.18 7.40 4.90
N VAL A 62 -9.56 7.39 3.63
CA VAL A 62 -8.67 7.70 2.51
C VAL A 62 -8.10 9.12 2.59
N LYS A 63 -8.84 10.09 3.11
CA LYS A 63 -8.34 11.48 3.23
C LYS A 63 -7.19 11.56 4.23
N ALA A 64 -7.33 10.94 5.38
CA ALA A 64 -6.26 10.86 6.39
C ALA A 64 -5.06 10.06 5.86
N TRP A 65 -5.31 8.97 5.13
CA TRP A 65 -4.27 8.19 4.45
C TRP A 65 -3.51 9.06 3.44
N ARG A 66 -4.21 9.87 2.63
CA ARG A 66 -3.59 10.75 1.64
C ARG A 66 -2.62 11.76 2.28
N LEU A 67 -2.94 12.26 3.46
CA LEU A 67 -2.03 13.14 4.20
C LEU A 67 -0.75 12.42 4.62
N CYS A 68 -0.86 11.21 5.14
CA CYS A 68 0.30 10.37 5.47
C CYS A 68 1.10 10.00 4.21
N TRP A 69 0.41 9.64 3.13
CA TRP A 69 1.03 9.35 1.84
C TRP A 69 1.84 10.53 1.31
N ASN A 70 1.31 11.75 1.38
CA ASN A 70 2.01 12.95 0.92
C ASN A 70 3.33 13.17 1.67
N VAL A 71 3.38 12.90 2.97
CA VAL A 71 4.62 12.96 3.76
C VAL A 71 5.60 11.88 3.29
N PHE A 72 5.13 10.65 3.10
CA PHE A 72 5.92 9.53 2.59
C PHE A 72 6.46 9.80 1.19
N ALA A 73 5.61 10.24 0.27
CA ALA A 73 5.97 10.56 -1.11
C ALA A 73 7.02 11.69 -1.18
N THR A 74 6.88 12.70 -0.32
CA THR A 74 7.88 13.77 -0.23
C THR A 74 9.23 13.23 0.25
N ALA A 75 9.26 12.34 1.24
CA ALA A 75 10.48 11.68 1.69
C ALA A 75 11.12 10.82 0.57
N CYS A 76 10.32 10.03 -0.17
CA CYS A 76 10.80 9.24 -1.31
C CYS A 76 11.46 10.13 -2.38
N ARG A 77 10.84 11.28 -2.69
CA ARG A 77 11.37 12.24 -3.68
C ARG A 77 12.65 12.91 -3.18
N MET A 78 12.71 13.34 -1.92
CA MET A 78 13.91 13.95 -1.33
C MET A 78 15.10 13.00 -1.37
N LEU A 79 14.86 11.70 -1.17
CA LEU A 79 15.88 10.65 -1.23
C LEU A 79 16.07 10.07 -2.64
N LYS A 80 15.36 10.58 -3.65
CA LYS A 80 15.42 10.13 -5.06
C LYS A 80 15.17 8.62 -5.23
N LEU A 81 14.24 8.07 -4.46
CA LEU A 81 13.92 6.64 -4.47
C LEU A 81 12.90 6.28 -5.55
N VAL A 82 11.88 7.14 -5.71
CA VAL A 82 10.78 6.98 -6.67
C VAL A 82 10.40 8.37 -7.19
N ASP A 83 10.09 8.49 -8.46
CA ASP A 83 9.67 9.75 -9.07
C ASP A 83 8.26 10.19 -8.61
N ALA A 84 7.95 11.45 -8.90
CA ALA A 84 6.70 12.05 -8.45
C ALA A 84 5.49 11.46 -9.19
N GLU A 85 5.63 11.14 -10.46
CA GLU A 85 4.54 10.65 -11.33
C GLU A 85 4.07 9.28 -10.85
N THR A 86 4.98 8.33 -10.67
CA THR A 86 4.67 6.99 -10.16
C THR A 86 4.04 7.03 -8.77
N LEU A 87 4.53 7.93 -7.87
CA LEU A 87 3.93 8.09 -6.54
C LEU A 87 2.51 8.68 -6.60
N VAL A 88 2.23 9.57 -7.53
CA VAL A 88 0.88 10.10 -7.77
C VAL A 88 -0.03 9.00 -8.30
N MET A 89 0.41 8.24 -9.31
CA MET A 89 -0.36 7.12 -9.87
C MET A 89 -0.72 6.08 -8.80
N TYR A 90 0.21 5.74 -7.90
CA TYR A 90 -0.07 4.83 -6.80
C TYR A 90 -1.16 5.37 -5.86
N ALA A 91 -1.07 6.65 -5.51
CA ALA A 91 -2.06 7.26 -4.63
C ALA A 91 -3.44 7.35 -5.28
N GLU A 92 -3.52 7.72 -6.56
CA GLU A 92 -4.77 7.75 -7.32
C GLU A 92 -5.42 6.38 -7.42
N MET A 93 -4.62 5.32 -7.60
CA MET A 93 -5.09 3.94 -7.60
C MET A 93 -5.75 3.57 -6.26
N ILE A 94 -5.14 3.89 -5.12
CA ILE A 94 -5.72 3.61 -3.80
C ILE A 94 -6.98 4.45 -3.57
N GLU A 95 -6.99 5.72 -3.97
CA GLU A 95 -8.18 6.58 -3.90
C GLU A 95 -9.32 6.04 -4.78
N GLN A 96 -9.00 5.51 -5.97
CA GLN A 96 -9.98 4.87 -6.84
C GLN A 96 -10.61 3.65 -6.17
N TYR A 97 -9.83 2.76 -5.56
CA TYR A 97 -10.37 1.64 -4.79
C TYR A 97 -11.26 2.09 -3.64
N ALA A 98 -10.87 3.15 -2.92
CA ALA A 98 -11.69 3.70 -1.84
C ALA A 98 -13.03 4.28 -2.37
N ASN A 99 -13.04 4.88 -3.55
CA ASN A 99 -14.26 5.38 -4.20
C ASN A 99 -15.15 4.25 -4.68
N ASP A 100 -14.58 3.21 -5.31
CA ASP A 100 -15.33 2.09 -5.90
C ASP A 100 -15.97 1.19 -4.82
N PHE A 101 -15.23 0.93 -3.74
CA PHE A 101 -15.70 0.04 -2.69
C PHE A 101 -16.30 0.75 -1.48
N GLY A 102 -16.00 2.02 -1.30
CA GLY A 102 -16.58 2.87 -0.25
C GLY A 102 -15.94 2.68 1.13
N GLN A 103 -16.37 3.53 2.06
CA GLN A 103 -15.83 3.59 3.43
C GLN A 103 -15.98 2.26 4.21
N ALA A 104 -16.99 1.47 3.92
CA ALA A 104 -17.19 0.17 4.57
C ALA A 104 -16.03 -0.82 4.31
N CYS A 105 -15.36 -0.69 3.17
CA CYS A 105 -14.19 -1.51 2.82
C CYS A 105 -12.85 -0.84 3.16
N TRP A 106 -12.85 0.37 3.73
CA TRP A 106 -11.62 1.12 3.97
C TRP A 106 -10.59 0.36 4.82
N ALA A 107 -11.03 -0.29 5.89
CA ALA A 107 -10.12 -1.07 6.74
C ALA A 107 -9.39 -2.18 5.95
N LEU A 108 -10.11 -2.87 5.06
CA LEU A 108 -9.55 -3.90 4.19
C LEU A 108 -8.61 -3.30 3.13
N ILE A 109 -9.01 -2.18 2.51
CA ILE A 109 -8.17 -1.46 1.53
C ILE A 109 -6.85 -1.05 2.19
N TYR A 110 -6.91 -0.43 3.37
CA TYR A 110 -5.72 -0.01 4.09
C TYR A 110 -4.86 -1.20 4.53
N GLN A 111 -5.45 -2.31 4.97
CA GLN A 111 -4.70 -3.52 5.31
C GLN A 111 -3.89 -4.04 4.12
N VAL A 112 -4.52 -4.13 2.94
CA VAL A 112 -3.83 -4.61 1.73
C VAL A 112 -2.77 -3.61 1.28
N GLU A 113 -3.07 -2.32 1.32
CA GLU A 113 -2.12 -1.26 0.99
C GLU A 113 -0.88 -1.29 1.90
N ALA A 114 -1.07 -1.39 3.21
CA ALA A 114 0.02 -1.48 4.17
C ALA A 114 0.86 -2.76 3.97
N ARG A 115 0.22 -3.91 3.72
CA ARG A 115 0.91 -5.16 3.37
C ARG A 115 1.66 -5.05 2.04
N THR A 116 1.12 -4.34 1.07
CA THR A 116 1.79 -4.09 -0.20
C THR A 116 3.11 -3.37 0.02
N ARG A 117 3.11 -2.28 0.77
CA ARG A 117 4.34 -1.55 1.10
C ARG A 117 5.30 -2.35 1.97
N LEU A 118 4.79 -3.13 2.91
CA LEU A 118 5.62 -3.87 3.88
C LEU A 118 6.19 -5.17 3.31
N GLU A 119 5.36 -5.97 2.66
CA GLU A 119 5.71 -7.34 2.27
C GLU A 119 5.84 -7.51 0.76
N HIS A 120 4.87 -6.98 0.01
CA HIS A 120 4.78 -7.26 -1.42
C HIS A 120 5.88 -6.55 -2.21
N THR A 121 6.24 -5.32 -1.83
CA THR A 121 7.40 -4.61 -2.42
C THR A 121 8.69 -5.44 -2.35
N VAL A 122 8.91 -6.17 -1.26
CA VAL A 122 10.08 -7.04 -1.09
C VAL A 122 10.04 -8.21 -2.08
N ARG A 123 8.85 -8.79 -2.30
CA ARG A 123 8.65 -9.87 -3.30
C ARG A 123 8.87 -9.38 -4.71
N VAL A 124 8.30 -8.22 -5.06
CA VAL A 124 8.46 -7.59 -6.38
C VAL A 124 9.93 -7.27 -6.63
N LYS A 125 10.63 -6.69 -5.65
CA LYS A 125 12.07 -6.42 -5.73
C LYS A 125 12.88 -7.68 -6.00
N ARG A 126 12.60 -8.77 -5.30
CA ARG A 126 13.26 -10.06 -5.50
C ARG A 126 13.02 -10.58 -6.91
N ARG A 127 11.77 -10.56 -7.37
CA ARG A 127 11.42 -10.93 -8.75
C ARG A 127 12.23 -10.13 -9.77
N GLY A 128 12.33 -8.80 -9.62
CA GLY A 128 13.11 -7.96 -10.53
C GLY A 128 14.60 -8.34 -10.57
N ALA A 129 15.18 -8.74 -9.44
CA ALA A 129 16.55 -9.23 -9.38
C ALA A 129 16.71 -10.57 -10.13
N ASP A 130 15.78 -11.51 -9.93
CA ASP A 130 15.78 -12.83 -10.58
C ASP A 130 15.59 -12.69 -12.11
N GLU A 131 14.67 -11.83 -12.55
CA GLU A 131 14.42 -11.52 -13.97
C GLU A 131 15.63 -10.87 -14.62
N LYS A 132 16.29 -9.93 -13.94
CA LYS A 132 17.53 -9.32 -14.44
C LYS A 132 18.64 -10.35 -14.60
N GLU A 133 18.83 -11.23 -13.63
CA GLU A 133 19.84 -12.28 -13.72
C GLU A 133 19.57 -13.21 -14.92
N LEU A 134 18.31 -13.59 -15.12
CA LEU A 134 17.90 -14.39 -16.27
C LEU A 134 18.15 -13.66 -17.60
N ALA A 135 17.81 -12.37 -17.67
CA ALA A 135 18.05 -11.55 -18.86
C ALA A 135 19.54 -11.47 -19.22
N ILE A 136 20.40 -11.26 -18.20
CA ILE A 136 21.87 -11.24 -18.40
C ILE A 136 22.37 -12.59 -18.96
N ARG A 137 21.91 -13.70 -18.44
CA ARG A 137 22.27 -15.04 -18.94
C ARG A 137 21.86 -15.25 -20.39
N ASN A 138 20.74 -14.63 -20.81
CA ASN A 138 20.21 -14.72 -22.18
C ASN A 138 20.76 -13.60 -23.11
N GLY A 139 21.69 -12.77 -22.67
CA GLY A 139 22.22 -11.65 -23.45
C GLY A 139 21.22 -10.51 -23.67
N GLN A 140 20.20 -10.40 -22.81
CA GLN A 140 19.14 -9.38 -22.87
C GLN A 140 19.37 -8.28 -21.85
N VAL A 141 18.78 -7.11 -22.09
CA VAL A 141 18.78 -5.97 -21.16
C VAL A 141 17.50 -6.00 -20.33
N HIS A 142 17.63 -5.74 -19.03
CA HIS A 142 16.51 -5.60 -18.08
C HIS A 142 16.63 -4.28 -17.32
N SER A 143 15.50 -3.60 -17.14
CA SER A 143 15.45 -2.24 -16.55
C SER A 143 15.63 -2.21 -15.03
N PHE A 144 15.52 -3.34 -14.33
CA PHE A 144 15.72 -3.39 -12.88
C PHE A 144 17.15 -3.02 -12.50
N ASP A 145 17.30 -2.05 -11.58
CA ASP A 145 18.58 -1.65 -11.01
C ASP A 145 18.67 -2.08 -9.55
N PRO A 146 19.55 -3.05 -9.18
CA PRO A 146 19.74 -3.46 -7.79
C PRO A 146 20.22 -2.33 -6.86
N ALA A 147 20.91 -1.31 -7.39
CA ALA A 147 21.38 -0.16 -6.63
C ALA A 147 20.27 0.88 -6.38
N SER A 148 19.23 0.89 -7.21
CA SER A 148 18.06 1.78 -7.07
C SER A 148 16.77 1.04 -7.43
N PRO A 149 16.35 0.03 -6.64
CA PRO A 149 15.30 -0.91 -7.04
C PRO A 149 13.89 -0.32 -6.96
N TRP A 150 13.71 0.75 -6.16
CA TRP A 150 12.37 1.19 -5.74
C TRP A 150 11.56 1.83 -6.85
N GLN A 151 12.19 2.54 -7.79
CA GLN A 151 11.50 3.05 -8.97
C GLN A 151 10.84 1.91 -9.73
N TRP A 152 11.60 0.90 -10.11
CA TRP A 152 11.08 -0.26 -10.84
C TRP A 152 9.98 -0.99 -10.05
N VAL A 153 10.16 -1.16 -8.73
CA VAL A 153 9.15 -1.80 -7.86
C VAL A 153 7.83 -1.05 -7.89
N PHE A 154 7.85 0.27 -7.75
CA PHE A 154 6.61 1.06 -7.77
C PHE A 154 5.99 1.14 -9.16
N ASP A 155 6.79 1.17 -10.24
CA ASP A 155 6.29 1.08 -11.61
C ASP A 155 5.52 -0.22 -11.85
N GLU A 156 6.01 -1.35 -11.31
CA GLU A 156 5.30 -2.64 -11.37
C GLU A 156 4.00 -2.61 -10.55
N LEU A 157 3.99 -2.00 -9.37
CA LEU A 157 2.80 -1.91 -8.50
C LEU A 157 1.66 -1.12 -9.14
N VAL A 158 1.96 -0.04 -9.87
CA VAL A 158 0.96 0.77 -10.58
C VAL A 158 0.67 0.28 -12.00
N GLY A 159 1.55 -0.56 -12.53
CA GLY A 159 1.46 -1.15 -13.86
C GLY A 159 0.62 -2.43 -13.90
N ARG A 160 0.64 -3.07 -15.07
CA ARG A 160 -0.09 -4.34 -15.28
C ARG A 160 0.57 -5.54 -14.60
N GLY A 161 1.84 -5.43 -14.21
CA GLY A 161 2.61 -6.53 -13.63
C GLY A 161 2.01 -7.09 -12.34
N GLU A 162 1.39 -6.22 -11.54
CA GLU A 162 0.79 -6.58 -10.24
C GLU A 162 -0.75 -6.56 -10.24
N SER A 163 -1.39 -6.51 -11.40
CA SER A 163 -2.87 -6.50 -11.49
C SER A 163 -3.51 -7.73 -10.83
N ASP A 164 -2.88 -8.90 -10.90
CA ASP A 164 -3.36 -10.13 -10.24
C ASP A 164 -3.27 -10.05 -8.72
N TRP A 165 -2.26 -9.37 -8.17
CA TRP A 165 -2.15 -9.10 -6.75
C TRP A 165 -3.32 -8.26 -6.24
N TRP A 166 -3.56 -7.10 -6.88
CA TRP A 166 -4.65 -6.21 -6.50
C TRP A 166 -6.02 -6.87 -6.63
N ARG A 167 -6.26 -7.58 -7.73
CA ARG A 167 -7.51 -8.30 -7.95
C ARG A 167 -7.76 -9.36 -6.88
N LYS A 168 -6.75 -10.18 -6.56
CA LYS A 168 -6.87 -11.29 -5.61
C LYS A 168 -6.96 -10.81 -4.16
N GLU A 169 -6.04 -9.91 -3.77
CA GLU A 169 -5.90 -9.52 -2.37
C GLU A 169 -6.87 -8.41 -1.97
N LEU A 170 -7.32 -7.58 -2.91
CA LEU A 170 -8.18 -6.43 -2.64
C LEU A 170 -9.55 -6.55 -3.29
N GLU A 171 -9.65 -6.52 -4.62
CA GLU A 171 -10.92 -6.37 -5.32
C GLU A 171 -11.89 -7.50 -4.98
N TYR A 172 -11.44 -8.74 -5.06
CA TYR A 172 -12.27 -9.90 -4.72
C TYR A 172 -12.78 -9.86 -3.29
N LYS A 173 -11.91 -9.54 -2.33
CA LYS A 173 -12.29 -9.45 -0.91
C LYS A 173 -13.26 -8.30 -0.63
N CYS A 174 -13.04 -7.13 -1.22
CA CYS A 174 -13.96 -6.00 -1.12
C CYS A 174 -15.33 -6.32 -1.72
N PHE A 175 -15.35 -6.96 -2.88
CA PHE A 175 -16.59 -7.42 -3.50
C PHE A 175 -17.37 -8.38 -2.58
N MET A 176 -16.69 -9.37 -2.00
CA MET A 176 -17.31 -10.32 -1.07
C MET A 176 -17.85 -9.63 0.18
N VAL A 177 -17.09 -8.69 0.77
CA VAL A 177 -17.56 -7.91 1.95
C VAL A 177 -18.83 -7.13 1.58
N LYS A 178 -18.85 -6.41 0.44
CA LYS A 178 -20.03 -5.65 0.00
C LYS A 178 -21.25 -6.55 -0.22
N THR A 179 -21.05 -7.71 -0.84
CA THR A 179 -22.14 -8.67 -1.10
C THR A 179 -22.72 -9.19 0.22
N LYS A 180 -21.86 -9.62 1.15
CA LYS A 180 -22.31 -10.13 2.45
C LYS A 180 -22.98 -9.06 3.32
N VAL A 181 -22.49 -7.83 3.30
CA VAL A 181 -23.13 -6.71 4.02
C VAL A 181 -24.52 -6.42 3.46
N ARG A 182 -24.68 -6.47 2.12
CA ARG A 182 -25.99 -6.29 1.48
C ARG A 182 -26.96 -7.42 1.85
N GLU A 183 -26.55 -8.69 1.74
CA GLU A 183 -27.36 -9.85 2.13
C GLU A 183 -27.86 -9.75 3.58
N LEU A 184 -27.00 -9.29 4.51
CA LEU A 184 -27.39 -9.07 5.90
C LEU A 184 -28.37 -7.89 6.06
N GLY A 185 -28.22 -6.82 5.29
CA GLY A 185 -29.14 -5.69 5.29
C GLY A 185 -30.54 -6.08 4.79
N GLU A 186 -30.62 -6.79 3.68
CA GLU A 186 -31.87 -7.31 3.12
C GLU A 186 -32.60 -8.27 4.09
N TYR A 187 -31.86 -9.02 4.92
CA TYR A 187 -32.43 -9.93 5.93
C TYR A 187 -32.99 -9.20 7.17
N ILE A 188 -32.47 -8.02 7.48
CA ILE A 188 -32.91 -7.23 8.65
C ILE A 188 -34.16 -6.38 8.29
N GLU A 189 -34.30 -5.99 7.02
CA GLU A 189 -35.42 -5.18 6.52
C GLU A 189 -36.67 -6.02 6.09
N GLY A 190 -36.55 -7.33 6.04
CA GLY A 190 -37.63 -8.31 5.74
C GLY A 190 -38.20 -8.98 6.97
#